data_0aa6d6a4e2d2bb1bee2abf10e456af18
#
_entry.id   0aa6d6a4e2d2bb1bee2abf10e456af18
#
_cell.length_a   1.000
_cell.length_b   1.000
_cell.length_c   1.000
_cell.angle_alpha   90.00
_cell.angle_beta   90.00
_cell.angle_gamma   90.00
#
_symmetry.space_group_name_H-M   'P 1'
#
loop_
_entity.id
_entity.type
_entity.pdbx_description
1 polymer ?
#
loop_
_entity_poly.entity_id
_entity_poly.type
_entity_poly.pdbx_seq_one_letter_code
_entity_poly.pdbx_strand_id
1 'polypeptide(L)'
;MDNQCVKNAEEFYQSNVYGKWRTGEKVSFSILEKTKREAPKDDSNPFANMFKLSTTDEGKDIEIYVESPEGRMVTFTVRAYVPNDATNATPYLICMHPVQPKEEILKKGCALIFMDTSMVAEDNCLHKGAFYDLYPFTDDKDSQTGELMAWGWEASKVVDAVYNGLDKALNLNPEYAMITDVSRWGKATAVCGAFEKRFKVVIPVCSGAGGLAAWNYQSEGKSYDMTECGGPKEYTYGQNEPLSCLQSDAERGWFVDRFLEYKSYDEIPCEQYMLPVMAAAKDRYYFVVAAWMGEDWVNAPAMWETYEKARAEYEKMGLGDNIKAHFHKEGHALIAEDVEFIFDALSGV
;
A
#
# COMPACT_ATOMS: atom_id res chain seq x y z
N MET A 1 -9.87 0.48 -22.25
CA MET A 1 -10.07 -0.94 -21.81
C MET A 1 -11.56 -1.21 -21.65
N ASP A 2 -12.02 -2.42 -21.97
CA ASP A 2 -13.40 -2.83 -21.74
C ASP A 2 -13.66 -2.93 -20.23
N ASN A 3 -14.75 -2.32 -19.75
CA ASN A 3 -15.19 -2.42 -18.35
C ASN A 3 -15.32 -3.87 -17.86
N GLN A 4 -15.53 -4.82 -18.77
CA GLN A 4 -15.61 -6.23 -18.43
C GLN A 4 -14.24 -6.82 -18.06
N CYS A 5 -13.16 -6.38 -18.70
CA CYS A 5 -11.80 -6.83 -18.36
C CYS A 5 -11.41 -6.40 -16.93
N VAL A 6 -11.74 -5.15 -16.55
CA VAL A 6 -11.50 -4.64 -15.19
C VAL A 6 -12.30 -5.43 -14.16
N LYS A 7 -13.60 -5.70 -14.42
CA LYS A 7 -14.43 -6.51 -13.52
C LYS A 7 -13.90 -7.94 -13.38
N ASN A 8 -13.47 -8.56 -14.46
CA ASN A 8 -12.90 -9.91 -14.40
C ASN A 8 -11.63 -9.95 -13.57
N ALA A 9 -10.77 -8.91 -13.65
CA ALA A 9 -9.57 -8.79 -12.83
C ALA A 9 -9.94 -8.59 -11.34
N GLU A 10 -10.91 -7.72 -11.05
CA GLU A 10 -11.41 -7.48 -9.70
C GLU A 10 -11.96 -8.77 -9.06
N GLU A 11 -12.80 -9.50 -9.79
CA GLU A 11 -13.35 -10.79 -9.34
C GLU A 11 -12.24 -11.84 -9.15
N PHE A 12 -11.26 -11.87 -10.05
CA PHE A 12 -10.13 -12.78 -9.98
C PHE A 12 -9.28 -12.52 -8.73
N TYR A 13 -8.86 -11.27 -8.51
CA TYR A 13 -8.04 -10.91 -7.35
C TYR A 13 -8.75 -11.19 -6.02
N GLN A 14 -10.05 -10.89 -5.94
CA GLN A 14 -10.81 -11.18 -4.74
C GLN A 14 -11.00 -12.69 -4.49
N SER A 15 -11.15 -13.48 -5.54
CA SER A 15 -11.44 -14.90 -5.39
C SER A 15 -10.19 -15.77 -5.27
N ASN A 16 -9.06 -15.35 -5.89
CA ASN A 16 -7.92 -16.24 -6.09
C ASN A 16 -6.61 -15.71 -5.51
N VAL A 17 -6.51 -14.42 -5.15
CA VAL A 17 -5.24 -13.84 -4.70
C VAL A 17 -5.35 -13.17 -3.34
N TYR A 18 -6.07 -12.03 -3.26
CA TYR A 18 -6.04 -11.19 -2.05
C TYR A 18 -7.25 -11.36 -1.14
N GLY A 19 -8.36 -11.90 -1.65
CA GLY A 19 -9.59 -12.10 -0.90
C GLY A 19 -10.59 -10.95 -0.99
N LYS A 20 -11.64 -11.04 -0.19
CA LYS A 20 -12.81 -10.16 -0.27
C LYS A 20 -12.49 -8.74 0.22
N TRP A 21 -12.81 -7.75 -0.60
CA TRP A 21 -12.88 -6.36 -0.17
C TRP A 21 -14.17 -6.13 0.64
N ARG A 22 -14.02 -5.69 1.90
CA ARG A 22 -15.14 -5.50 2.83
C ARG A 22 -15.57 -4.04 2.87
N THR A 23 -16.88 -3.82 2.89
CA THR A 23 -17.50 -2.48 2.92
C THR A 23 -18.82 -2.53 3.70
N GLY A 24 -19.38 -1.35 4.01
CA GLY A 24 -20.67 -1.23 4.68
C GLY A 24 -20.57 -1.05 6.19
N GLU A 25 -19.36 -0.96 6.73
CA GLU A 25 -19.13 -0.68 8.14
C GLU A 25 -19.51 0.77 8.48
N LYS A 26 -19.92 1.00 9.75
CA LYS A 26 -20.03 2.33 10.32
C LYS A 26 -18.73 2.69 11.03
N VAL A 27 -18.20 3.87 10.76
CA VAL A 27 -16.96 4.34 11.33
C VAL A 27 -17.19 5.60 12.15
N SER A 28 -16.62 5.65 13.34
CA SER A 28 -16.49 6.84 14.15
C SER A 28 -15.09 6.94 14.74
N PHE A 29 -14.74 8.05 15.35
CA PHE A 29 -13.41 8.26 15.89
C PHE A 29 -13.43 9.11 17.16
N SER A 30 -12.33 9.04 17.94
CA SER A 30 -12.00 10.00 18.99
C SER A 30 -10.53 10.41 18.90
N ILE A 31 -10.24 11.69 19.12
CA ILE A 31 -8.86 12.16 19.25
C ILE A 31 -8.46 12.01 20.72
N LEU A 32 -7.37 11.29 20.96
CA LEU A 32 -6.90 11.00 22.30
C LEU A 32 -6.08 12.18 22.83
N GLU A 33 -6.38 12.65 24.05
CA GLU A 33 -5.72 13.82 24.64
C GLU A 33 -4.23 13.60 25.00
N LYS A 34 -3.83 12.38 25.30
CA LYS A 34 -2.43 11.92 25.44
C LYS A 34 -2.37 10.40 25.34
N THR A 35 -1.56 9.87 24.46
CA THR A 35 -1.25 8.46 24.50
C THR A 35 -0.18 8.15 25.53
N LYS A 36 -0.56 7.39 26.54
CA LYS A 36 0.37 6.56 27.32
C LYS A 36 0.52 5.22 26.61
N ARG A 37 1.01 5.21 25.39
CA ARG A 37 1.46 3.98 24.78
C ARG A 37 2.91 3.74 25.22
N GLU A 38 3.10 2.98 26.27
CA GLU A 38 4.31 2.21 26.41
C GLU A 38 4.18 1.08 25.39
N ALA A 39 4.77 1.26 24.21
CA ALA A 39 4.94 0.15 23.28
C ALA A 39 5.69 -0.96 24.04
N PRO A 40 5.20 -2.19 24.10
CA PRO A 40 5.94 -3.28 24.70
C PRO A 40 7.29 -3.33 24.00
N LYS A 41 8.37 -3.15 24.77
CA LYS A 41 9.73 -3.29 24.28
C LYS A 41 9.94 -4.78 24.07
N ASP A 42 9.91 -5.17 22.81
CA ASP A 42 10.42 -6.49 22.44
C ASP A 42 11.92 -6.34 22.23
N ASP A 43 12.67 -6.58 23.30
CA ASP A 43 14.14 -6.51 23.28
C ASP A 43 14.75 -7.64 22.41
N SER A 44 13.94 -8.61 21.97
CA SER A 44 14.39 -9.75 21.16
C SER A 44 14.39 -9.48 19.66
N ASN A 45 13.65 -8.45 19.19
CA ASN A 45 13.57 -8.09 17.78
C ASN A 45 13.74 -6.59 17.54
N PRO A 46 14.97 -6.12 17.24
CA PRO A 46 15.23 -4.71 16.94
C PRO A 46 14.42 -4.16 15.76
N PHE A 47 14.11 -5.00 14.76
CA PHE A 47 13.31 -4.60 13.61
C PHE A 47 11.84 -4.32 13.99
N ALA A 48 11.24 -5.12 14.86
CA ALA A 48 9.87 -4.88 15.32
C ALA A 48 9.70 -3.53 16.03
N ASN A 49 10.77 -3.03 16.69
CA ASN A 49 10.75 -1.72 17.35
C ASN A 49 10.88 -0.54 16.38
N MET A 50 11.44 -0.77 15.19
CA MET A 50 11.63 0.27 14.17
C MET A 50 10.30 0.72 13.54
N PHE A 51 9.29 -0.15 13.55
CA PHE A 51 7.97 0.08 12.94
C PHE A 51 6.89 0.54 13.94
N LYS A 52 7.26 0.76 15.21
CA LYS A 52 6.31 1.23 16.23
C LYS A 52 6.21 2.75 16.23
N LEU A 53 4.98 3.25 16.36
CA LEU A 53 4.75 4.68 16.53
C LEU A 53 5.50 5.21 17.77
N SER A 54 6.29 6.27 17.59
CA SER A 54 7.01 6.91 18.70
C SER A 54 6.02 7.52 19.70
N THR A 55 6.27 7.33 21.00
CA THR A 55 5.44 7.91 22.08
C THR A 55 5.83 9.32 22.44
N THR A 56 6.90 9.87 21.85
CA THR A 56 7.55 11.12 22.31
C THR A 56 7.38 12.30 21.37
N ASP A 57 6.75 12.11 20.19
CA ASP A 57 6.59 13.19 19.22
C ASP A 57 5.21 13.90 19.29
N GLU A 58 5.07 15.01 18.57
CA GLU A 58 3.90 15.89 18.61
C GLU A 58 2.70 15.39 17.80
N GLY A 59 2.69 14.13 17.32
CA GLY A 59 1.58 13.54 16.61
C GLY A 59 0.32 13.43 17.47
N LYS A 60 -0.85 13.48 16.84
CA LYS A 60 -2.14 13.25 17.47
C LYS A 60 -2.58 11.82 17.26
N ASP A 61 -2.85 11.09 18.32
CA ASP A 61 -3.43 9.76 18.25
C ASP A 61 -4.94 9.82 18.09
N ILE A 62 -5.44 9.00 17.17
CA ILE A 62 -6.85 8.92 16.83
C ILE A 62 -7.26 7.46 16.97
N GLU A 63 -8.20 7.20 17.86
CA GLU A 63 -8.83 5.89 17.97
C GLU A 63 -10.01 5.84 17.01
N ILE A 64 -10.02 4.82 16.15
CA ILE A 64 -11.05 4.57 15.14
C ILE A 64 -11.89 3.39 15.60
N TYR A 65 -13.20 3.58 15.62
CA TYR A 65 -14.20 2.57 15.99
C TYR A 65 -14.91 2.10 14.72
N VAL A 66 -14.96 0.81 14.50
CA VAL A 66 -15.60 0.21 13.33
C VAL A 66 -16.67 -0.77 13.79
N GLU A 67 -17.91 -0.53 13.36
CA GLU A 67 -19.06 -1.42 13.56
C GLU A 67 -19.39 -2.14 12.24
N SER A 68 -19.29 -3.47 12.23
CA SER A 68 -19.68 -4.26 11.06
C SER A 68 -21.19 -4.21 10.81
N PRO A 69 -21.66 -4.59 9.61
CA PRO A 69 -23.10 -4.70 9.32
C PRO A 69 -23.86 -5.61 10.29
N GLU A 70 -23.18 -6.60 10.89
CA GLU A 70 -23.75 -7.53 11.89
C GLU A 70 -23.69 -6.98 13.32
N GLY A 71 -23.21 -5.74 13.53
CA GLY A 71 -23.14 -5.07 14.84
C GLY A 71 -21.96 -5.48 15.70
N ARG A 72 -20.94 -6.17 15.17
CA ARG A 72 -19.67 -6.40 15.87
C ARG A 72 -18.81 -5.14 15.83
N MET A 73 -18.11 -4.85 16.91
CA MET A 73 -17.28 -3.66 17.01
C MET A 73 -15.82 -4.00 17.26
N VAL A 74 -14.94 -3.26 16.62
CA VAL A 74 -13.50 -3.28 16.86
C VAL A 74 -12.94 -1.87 16.90
N THR A 75 -11.73 -1.74 17.41
CA THR A 75 -11.00 -0.46 17.44
C THR A 75 -9.56 -0.66 17.03
N PHE A 76 -8.98 0.38 16.43
CA PHE A 76 -7.55 0.50 16.20
C PHE A 76 -7.14 1.98 16.29
N THR A 77 -5.85 2.25 16.39
CA THR A 77 -5.35 3.63 16.56
C THR A 77 -4.40 3.98 15.43
N VAL A 78 -4.57 5.19 14.90
CA VAL A 78 -3.65 5.80 13.94
C VAL A 78 -3.06 7.07 14.52
N ARG A 79 -1.93 7.55 13.98
CA ARG A 79 -1.28 8.79 14.41
C ARG A 79 -1.18 9.77 13.27
N ALA A 80 -1.73 10.98 13.47
CA ALA A 80 -1.70 12.05 12.50
C ALA A 80 -0.68 13.14 12.85
N TYR A 81 0.00 13.62 11.81
CA TYR A 81 0.87 14.79 11.82
C TYR A 81 0.34 15.79 10.80
N VAL A 82 0.08 17.00 11.23
CA VAL A 82 -0.46 18.06 10.37
C VAL A 82 0.55 19.19 10.27
N PRO A 83 0.82 19.77 9.09
CA PRO A 83 1.69 20.91 8.94
C PRO A 83 1.22 22.09 9.81
N ASN A 84 2.15 22.74 10.52
CA ASN A 84 1.83 23.84 11.47
C ASN A 84 1.22 25.08 10.80
N ASP A 85 1.54 25.31 9.52
CA ASP A 85 1.16 26.52 8.78
C ASP A 85 -0.02 26.30 7.82
N ALA A 86 -0.78 25.21 7.99
CA ALA A 86 -1.90 24.86 7.13
C ALA A 86 -3.06 25.87 7.29
N THR A 87 -3.18 26.82 6.36
CA THR A 87 -4.27 27.81 6.30
C THR A 87 -5.49 27.30 5.53
N ASN A 88 -5.31 26.30 4.68
CA ASN A 88 -6.35 25.66 3.85
C ASN A 88 -6.49 24.20 4.24
N ALA A 89 -7.56 23.56 3.81
CA ALA A 89 -7.75 22.13 3.95
C ALA A 89 -6.57 21.35 3.31
N THR A 90 -5.89 20.55 4.12
CA THR A 90 -4.59 19.95 3.81
C THR A 90 -4.77 18.58 3.16
N PRO A 91 -4.14 18.28 2.00
CA PRO A 91 -4.06 16.91 1.50
C PRO A 91 -3.41 16.00 2.57
N TYR A 92 -3.76 14.74 2.57
CA TYR A 92 -3.20 13.80 3.55
C TYR A 92 -2.73 12.50 2.92
N LEU A 93 -1.61 12.00 3.42
CA LEU A 93 -0.98 10.77 2.99
C LEU A 93 -1.09 9.73 4.12
N ILE A 94 -1.74 8.62 3.83
CA ILE A 94 -1.81 7.46 4.71
C ILE A 94 -0.59 6.59 4.44
N CYS A 95 0.13 6.24 5.52
CA CYS A 95 1.26 5.33 5.50
C CYS A 95 0.96 4.15 6.43
N MET A 96 1.20 2.93 5.98
CA MET A 96 0.88 1.71 6.72
C MET A 96 1.86 1.42 7.85
N HIS A 97 2.99 2.15 7.90
CA HIS A 97 3.94 2.12 9.01
C HIS A 97 4.70 3.45 9.14
N PRO A 98 5.39 3.73 10.27
CA PRO A 98 5.91 5.05 10.56
C PRO A 98 7.23 5.44 9.88
N VAL A 99 7.86 4.55 9.11
CA VAL A 99 9.20 4.79 8.52
C VAL A 99 9.06 5.42 7.13
N GLN A 100 8.83 6.72 7.09
CA GLN A 100 8.71 7.49 5.85
C GLN A 100 9.47 8.82 5.98
N PRO A 101 9.80 9.52 4.88
CA PRO A 101 10.45 10.82 4.92
C PRO A 101 9.45 11.90 5.41
N LYS A 102 9.09 11.83 6.71
CA LYS A 102 8.04 12.64 7.34
C LYS A 102 8.25 14.13 7.14
N GLU A 103 9.46 14.63 7.41
CA GLU A 103 9.75 16.06 7.34
C GLU A 103 9.62 16.62 5.91
N GLU A 104 10.04 15.86 4.92
CA GLU A 104 9.95 16.21 3.51
C GLU A 104 8.49 16.33 3.07
N ILE A 105 7.65 15.40 3.47
CA ILE A 105 6.21 15.39 3.13
C ILE A 105 5.48 16.54 3.83
N LEU A 106 5.74 16.77 5.11
CA LEU A 106 5.16 17.89 5.86
C LEU A 106 5.54 19.25 5.26
N LYS A 107 6.79 19.42 4.79
CA LYS A 107 7.25 20.64 4.08
C LYS A 107 6.51 20.89 2.76
N LYS A 108 6.03 19.84 2.10
CA LYS A 108 5.18 19.95 0.90
C LYS A 108 3.73 20.34 1.24
N GLY A 109 3.40 20.58 2.52
CA GLY A 109 2.05 20.96 2.96
C GLY A 109 1.07 19.77 3.00
N CYS A 110 1.56 18.54 3.07
CA CYS A 110 0.76 17.34 3.15
C CYS A 110 0.78 16.78 4.58
N ALA A 111 -0.39 16.50 5.14
CA ALA A 111 -0.49 15.82 6.43
C ALA A 111 -0.14 14.32 6.28
N LEU A 112 0.33 13.70 7.35
CA LEU A 112 0.63 12.28 7.42
C LEU A 112 -0.28 11.59 8.42
N ILE A 113 -0.78 10.42 8.07
CA ILE A 113 -1.51 9.52 8.96
C ILE A 113 -0.81 8.17 8.95
N PHE A 114 -0.12 7.84 10.03
CA PHE A 114 0.53 6.55 10.22
C PHE A 114 -0.43 5.55 10.84
N MET A 115 -0.50 4.38 10.24
CA MET A 115 -1.21 3.21 10.76
C MET A 115 -0.25 2.31 11.56
N ASP A 116 -0.82 1.39 12.32
CA ASP A 116 -0.12 0.25 12.91
C ASP A 116 -0.88 -1.01 12.46
N THR A 117 -0.50 -1.50 11.30
CA THR A 117 -1.20 -2.61 10.64
C THR A 117 -1.28 -3.88 11.49
N SER A 118 -0.39 -4.04 12.48
CA SER A 118 -0.41 -5.18 13.42
C SER A 118 -1.65 -5.19 14.32
N MET A 119 -2.28 -4.03 14.55
CA MET A 119 -3.54 -3.95 15.31
C MET A 119 -4.73 -4.52 14.54
N VAL A 120 -4.66 -4.48 13.22
CA VAL A 120 -5.77 -4.86 12.32
C VAL A 120 -5.57 -6.25 11.73
N ALA A 121 -4.37 -6.55 11.27
CA ALA A 121 -3.97 -7.88 10.82
C ALA A 121 -2.48 -8.10 11.13
N GLU A 122 -2.18 -9.02 12.05
CA GLU A 122 -0.80 -9.35 12.39
C GLU A 122 -0.07 -9.99 11.19
N ASP A 123 1.13 -9.52 10.90
CA ASP A 123 1.98 -10.04 9.80
C ASP A 123 2.65 -11.37 10.19
N ASN A 124 1.86 -12.44 10.33
CA ASN A 124 2.37 -13.72 10.83
C ASN A 124 1.54 -14.96 10.42
N CYS A 125 0.67 -14.84 9.44
CA CYS A 125 -0.20 -15.93 8.94
C CYS A 125 -1.18 -16.53 9.96
N LEU A 126 -1.37 -15.90 11.12
CA LEU A 126 -2.32 -16.37 12.13
C LEU A 126 -3.72 -15.77 11.97
N HIS A 127 -3.87 -14.82 11.05
CA HIS A 127 -5.13 -14.13 10.78
C HIS A 127 -5.77 -13.59 12.06
N LYS A 128 -5.01 -12.80 12.81
CA LYS A 128 -5.43 -12.16 14.06
C LYS A 128 -5.43 -10.64 13.92
N GLY A 129 -6.20 -9.99 14.79
CA GLY A 129 -6.35 -8.54 14.84
C GLY A 129 -7.76 -8.09 14.53
N ALA A 130 -8.00 -6.79 14.60
CA ALA A 130 -9.33 -6.20 14.53
C ALA A 130 -10.11 -6.57 13.27
N PHE A 131 -9.44 -6.70 12.12
CA PHE A 131 -10.10 -7.16 10.90
C PHE A 131 -10.66 -8.58 11.04
N TYR A 132 -9.85 -9.50 11.55
CA TYR A 132 -10.25 -10.92 11.67
C TYR A 132 -11.20 -11.19 12.83
N ASP A 133 -11.29 -10.29 13.81
CA ASP A 133 -12.36 -10.30 14.81
C ASP A 133 -13.72 -9.97 14.18
N LEU A 134 -13.75 -9.15 13.13
CA LEU A 134 -14.96 -8.88 12.34
C LEU A 134 -15.22 -9.94 11.27
N TYR A 135 -14.19 -10.35 10.55
CA TYR A 135 -14.26 -11.21 9.37
C TYR A 135 -13.27 -12.38 9.51
N PRO A 136 -13.61 -13.41 10.31
CA PRO A 136 -12.70 -14.53 10.57
C PRO A 136 -12.24 -15.24 9.29
N PHE A 137 -10.96 -15.56 9.21
CA PHE A 137 -10.44 -16.42 8.16
C PHE A 137 -10.87 -17.87 8.43
N THR A 138 -11.57 -18.49 7.50
CA THR A 138 -12.15 -19.82 7.64
C THR A 138 -11.84 -20.69 6.44
N ASP A 139 -12.19 -21.98 6.48
CA ASP A 139 -12.06 -22.91 5.35
C ASP A 139 -12.96 -22.58 4.15
N ASP A 140 -13.92 -21.65 4.32
CA ASP A 140 -14.71 -21.14 3.21
C ASP A 140 -13.89 -20.16 2.37
N LYS A 141 -13.28 -20.70 1.31
CA LYS A 141 -12.40 -19.94 0.39
C LYS A 141 -13.08 -18.76 -0.31
N ASP A 142 -14.41 -18.74 -0.34
CA ASP A 142 -15.16 -17.63 -0.95
C ASP A 142 -15.32 -16.44 0.01
N SER A 143 -15.09 -16.64 1.29
CA SER A 143 -15.19 -15.61 2.33
C SER A 143 -13.83 -15.09 2.81
N GLN A 144 -12.73 -15.74 2.44
CA GLN A 144 -11.38 -15.40 2.89
C GLN A 144 -10.94 -14.00 2.47
N THR A 145 -10.11 -13.39 3.31
CA THR A 145 -9.39 -12.14 3.03
C THR A 145 -7.97 -12.26 3.56
N GLY A 146 -6.96 -12.06 2.69
CA GLY A 146 -5.57 -12.06 3.07
C GLY A 146 -5.14 -10.74 3.75
N GLU A 147 -4.01 -10.76 4.45
CA GLU A 147 -3.51 -9.64 5.26
C GLU A 147 -3.27 -8.38 4.41
N LEU A 148 -2.80 -8.50 3.15
CA LEU A 148 -2.61 -7.34 2.25
C LEU A 148 -3.93 -6.57 2.02
N MET A 149 -5.03 -7.30 1.83
CA MET A 149 -6.35 -6.73 1.65
C MET A 149 -6.90 -6.17 2.97
N ALA A 150 -6.61 -6.81 4.11
CA ALA A 150 -7.00 -6.35 5.44
C ALA A 150 -6.30 -5.03 5.82
N TRP A 151 -5.01 -4.87 5.48
CA TRP A 151 -4.30 -3.59 5.66
C TRP A 151 -4.87 -2.49 4.75
N GLY A 152 -5.24 -2.83 3.51
CA GLY A 152 -5.96 -1.90 2.64
C GLY A 152 -7.32 -1.49 3.21
N TRP A 153 -8.05 -2.43 3.82
CA TRP A 153 -9.30 -2.12 4.51
C TRP A 153 -9.09 -1.15 5.68
N GLU A 154 -8.04 -1.32 6.50
CA GLU A 154 -7.69 -0.36 7.55
C GLU A 154 -7.56 1.05 6.98
N ALA A 155 -6.79 1.22 5.90
CA ALA A 155 -6.62 2.51 5.25
C ALA A 155 -7.96 3.09 4.77
N SER A 156 -8.88 2.26 4.26
CA SER A 156 -10.22 2.69 3.87
C SER A 156 -11.04 3.20 5.07
N LYS A 157 -10.88 2.60 6.26
CA LYS A 157 -11.56 3.05 7.49
C LYS A 157 -11.00 4.38 8.01
N VAL A 158 -9.72 4.65 7.78
CA VAL A 158 -9.14 5.98 8.01
C VAL A 158 -9.80 7.02 7.11
N VAL A 159 -9.99 6.72 5.82
CA VAL A 159 -10.72 7.60 4.90
C VAL A 159 -12.17 7.78 5.36
N ASP A 160 -12.86 6.72 5.79
CA ASP A 160 -14.21 6.83 6.37
C ASP A 160 -14.26 7.79 7.57
N ALA A 161 -13.26 7.72 8.48
CA ALA A 161 -13.18 8.63 9.62
C ALA A 161 -12.97 10.08 9.18
N VAL A 162 -12.17 10.32 8.12
CA VAL A 162 -11.97 11.66 7.54
C VAL A 162 -13.31 12.20 7.03
N TYR A 163 -14.07 11.45 6.25
CA TYR A 163 -15.40 11.88 5.78
C TYR A 163 -16.42 12.03 6.91
N ASN A 164 -16.25 11.35 8.05
CA ASN A 164 -17.14 11.42 9.20
C ASN A 164 -16.77 12.54 10.21
N GLY A 165 -15.90 13.49 9.80
CA GLY A 165 -15.61 14.71 10.58
C GLY A 165 -14.18 14.86 11.07
N LEU A 166 -13.30 13.87 10.87
CA LEU A 166 -11.88 14.00 11.19
C LEU A 166 -11.22 15.08 10.31
N ASP A 167 -11.73 15.32 9.10
CA ASP A 167 -11.35 16.42 8.22
C ASP A 167 -11.43 17.78 8.92
N LYS A 168 -12.54 18.05 9.62
CA LYS A 168 -12.76 19.30 10.37
C LYS A 168 -11.88 19.40 11.60
N ALA A 169 -11.68 18.28 12.30
CA ALA A 169 -10.88 18.23 13.50
C ALA A 169 -9.37 18.43 13.25
N LEU A 170 -8.88 18.04 12.08
CA LEU A 170 -7.46 18.11 11.69
C LEU A 170 -7.19 19.05 10.51
N ASN A 171 -8.20 19.75 9.97
CA ASN A 171 -8.10 20.60 8.79
C ASN A 171 -7.59 19.84 7.55
N LEU A 172 -8.13 18.64 7.31
CA LEU A 172 -7.76 17.82 6.14
C LEU A 172 -8.70 18.09 4.97
N ASN A 173 -8.20 17.86 3.75
CA ASN A 173 -9.02 17.83 2.55
C ASN A 173 -9.55 16.41 2.30
N PRO A 174 -10.84 16.09 2.55
CA PRO A 174 -11.37 14.74 2.42
C PRO A 174 -11.27 14.21 0.98
N GLU A 175 -11.29 15.11 -0.01
CA GLU A 175 -11.20 14.74 -1.44
C GLU A 175 -9.77 14.51 -1.92
N TYR A 176 -8.75 14.70 -1.06
CA TYR A 176 -7.35 14.57 -1.47
C TYR A 176 -6.60 13.56 -0.57
N ALA A 177 -7.15 12.35 -0.52
CA ALA A 177 -6.52 11.21 0.14
C ALA A 177 -5.40 10.63 -0.74
N MET A 178 -4.24 10.37 -0.15
CA MET A 178 -3.10 9.71 -0.75
C MET A 178 -2.73 8.48 0.07
N ILE A 179 -2.12 7.46 -0.56
CA ILE A 179 -1.64 6.27 0.13
C ILE A 179 -0.26 5.85 -0.38
N THR A 180 0.61 5.47 0.52
CA THR A 180 1.95 4.94 0.21
C THR A 180 2.39 3.94 1.25
N ASP A 181 3.27 3.08 0.87
CA ASP A 181 4.26 2.40 1.72
C ASP A 181 5.22 1.53 0.92
N VAL A 182 6.17 0.90 1.62
CA VAL A 182 7.31 0.16 1.07
C VAL A 182 7.12 -1.35 1.25
N SER A 183 7.70 -2.17 0.34
CA SER A 183 7.81 -3.61 0.51
C SER A 183 6.45 -4.32 0.54
N ARG A 184 6.17 -5.15 1.55
CA ARG A 184 4.88 -5.82 1.77
C ARG A 184 3.72 -4.83 1.94
N TRP A 185 3.97 -3.69 2.58
CA TRP A 185 2.98 -2.62 2.67
C TRP A 185 2.86 -1.83 1.35
N GLY A 186 3.91 -1.83 0.51
CA GLY A 186 3.81 -1.40 -0.89
C GLY A 186 2.93 -2.33 -1.72
N LYS A 187 2.97 -3.66 -1.48
CA LYS A 187 2.03 -4.64 -2.06
C LYS A 187 0.59 -4.27 -1.62
N ALA A 188 0.37 -4.06 -0.32
CA ALA A 188 -0.94 -3.65 0.20
C ALA A 188 -1.41 -2.28 -0.34
N THR A 189 -0.48 -1.33 -0.54
CA THR A 189 -0.76 -0.04 -1.18
C THR A 189 -1.28 -0.23 -2.60
N ALA A 190 -0.64 -1.08 -3.41
CA ALA A 190 -1.09 -1.38 -4.78
C ALA A 190 -2.49 -2.01 -4.79
N VAL A 191 -2.73 -2.99 -3.90
CA VAL A 191 -4.03 -3.65 -3.73
C VAL A 191 -5.08 -2.63 -3.27
N CYS A 192 -4.81 -1.87 -2.22
CA CYS A 192 -5.73 -0.85 -1.72
C CYS A 192 -6.10 0.17 -2.80
N GLY A 193 -5.12 0.66 -3.58
CA GLY A 193 -5.35 1.58 -4.68
C GLY A 193 -6.29 1.03 -5.76
N ALA A 194 -6.26 -0.29 -5.99
CA ALA A 194 -7.15 -0.95 -6.94
C ALA A 194 -8.61 -1.02 -6.44
N PHE A 195 -8.83 -1.22 -5.13
CA PHE A 195 -10.16 -1.44 -4.56
C PHE A 195 -10.76 -0.19 -3.92
N GLU A 196 -9.99 0.67 -3.25
CA GLU A 196 -10.46 1.91 -2.65
C GLU A 196 -10.38 3.09 -3.64
N LYS A 197 -11.51 3.52 -4.13
CA LYS A 197 -11.59 4.51 -5.20
C LYS A 197 -11.44 5.97 -4.75
N ARG A 198 -11.46 6.23 -3.45
CA ARG A 198 -11.32 7.59 -2.89
C ARG A 198 -9.88 8.08 -2.80
N PHE A 199 -8.88 7.20 -2.93
CA PHE A 199 -7.50 7.64 -3.02
C PHE A 199 -7.24 8.37 -4.33
N LYS A 200 -6.87 9.64 -4.24
CA LYS A 200 -6.46 10.46 -5.39
C LYS A 200 -5.07 10.09 -5.90
N VAL A 201 -4.19 9.68 -5.00
CA VAL A 201 -2.81 9.33 -5.31
C VAL A 201 -2.45 8.01 -4.66
N VAL A 202 -1.91 7.09 -5.44
CA VAL A 202 -1.48 5.75 -5.01
C VAL A 202 0.00 5.58 -5.33
N ILE A 203 0.81 5.29 -4.31
CA ILE A 203 2.28 5.29 -4.43
C ILE A 203 2.85 4.00 -3.82
N PRO A 204 2.73 2.84 -4.46
CA PRO A 204 3.39 1.61 -4.00
C PRO A 204 4.89 1.70 -4.26
N VAL A 205 5.70 1.46 -3.21
CA VAL A 205 7.15 1.57 -3.25
C VAL A 205 7.79 0.20 -3.07
N CYS A 206 8.72 -0.19 -3.94
CA CYS A 206 9.46 -1.46 -3.85
C CYS A 206 8.54 -2.67 -3.57
N SER A 207 7.39 -2.74 -4.24
CA SER A 207 6.32 -3.66 -3.87
C SER A 207 6.56 -5.12 -4.28
N GLY A 208 7.45 -5.39 -5.24
CA GLY A 208 7.85 -6.76 -5.61
C GLY A 208 6.73 -7.68 -6.07
N ALA A 209 6.96 -8.97 -5.98
CA ALA A 209 6.00 -10.02 -6.30
C ALA A 209 4.81 -9.99 -5.31
N GLY A 210 3.58 -10.23 -5.81
CA GLY A 210 2.37 -9.99 -5.00
C GLY A 210 1.95 -8.52 -4.89
N GLY A 211 2.82 -7.59 -5.34
CA GLY A 211 2.55 -6.18 -5.59
C GLY A 211 2.58 -5.89 -7.08
N LEU A 212 3.58 -5.13 -7.54
CA LEU A 212 3.67 -4.68 -8.93
C LEU A 212 4.72 -5.41 -9.78
N ALA A 213 5.51 -6.35 -9.24
CA ALA A 213 6.39 -7.14 -10.09
C ALA A 213 5.56 -8.11 -10.95
N ALA A 214 5.69 -8.02 -12.28
CA ALA A 214 4.99 -8.88 -13.21
C ALA A 214 5.32 -10.35 -12.93
N TRP A 215 4.30 -11.20 -12.82
CA TRP A 215 4.44 -12.61 -12.45
C TRP A 215 5.38 -13.39 -13.38
N ASN A 216 5.25 -13.15 -14.66
CA ASN A 216 5.96 -13.87 -15.71
C ASN A 216 7.29 -13.23 -16.15
N TYR A 217 7.78 -12.24 -15.41
CA TYR A 217 9.04 -11.57 -15.73
C TYR A 217 10.08 -11.80 -14.61
N GLN A 218 11.10 -12.57 -14.90
CA GLN A 218 12.23 -12.81 -13.98
C GLN A 218 13.47 -12.10 -14.51
N SER A 219 14.10 -11.29 -13.67
CA SER A 219 15.34 -10.58 -13.98
C SER A 219 16.59 -11.32 -13.51
N GLU A 220 16.46 -12.36 -12.69
CA GLU A 220 17.58 -13.15 -12.16
C GLU A 220 18.53 -13.60 -13.30
N GLY A 221 19.83 -13.32 -13.13
CA GLY A 221 20.86 -13.62 -14.10
C GLY A 221 20.90 -12.73 -15.34
N LYS A 222 19.97 -11.77 -15.47
CA LYS A 222 19.99 -10.78 -16.58
C LYS A 222 20.82 -9.57 -16.19
N SER A 223 21.54 -9.01 -17.16
CA SER A 223 22.32 -7.79 -16.99
C SER A 223 21.69 -6.60 -17.69
N TYR A 224 21.76 -5.44 -17.04
CA TYR A 224 21.21 -4.17 -17.51
C TYR A 224 22.24 -3.05 -17.41
N ASP A 225 22.17 -2.08 -18.32
CA ASP A 225 22.93 -0.84 -18.22
C ASP A 225 22.24 0.13 -17.25
N MET A 226 22.91 0.44 -16.16
CA MET A 226 22.39 1.32 -15.09
C MET A 226 23.01 2.72 -15.10
N THR A 227 23.68 3.10 -16.18
CA THR A 227 24.36 4.42 -16.26
C THR A 227 23.39 5.58 -16.17
N GLU A 228 22.14 5.43 -16.65
CA GLU A 228 21.12 6.49 -16.59
C GLU A 228 20.72 6.84 -15.15
N CYS A 229 20.71 5.86 -14.23
CA CYS A 229 20.45 6.11 -12.80
C CYS A 229 21.74 6.32 -11.98
N GLY A 230 22.90 6.56 -12.64
CA GLY A 230 24.18 6.74 -11.97
C GLY A 230 24.83 5.45 -11.46
N GLY A 231 24.40 4.29 -11.97
CA GLY A 231 24.94 2.98 -11.67
C GLY A 231 26.05 2.52 -12.63
N PRO A 232 26.48 1.25 -12.53
CA PRO A 232 27.47 0.68 -13.45
C PRO A 232 26.86 0.42 -14.83
N LYS A 233 27.74 0.33 -15.83
CA LYS A 233 27.34 -0.02 -17.22
C LYS A 233 26.74 -1.44 -17.32
N GLU A 234 27.08 -2.31 -16.38
CA GLU A 234 26.55 -3.67 -16.32
C GLU A 234 26.24 -4.01 -14.88
N TYR A 235 24.96 -4.25 -14.59
CA TYR A 235 24.45 -4.74 -13.30
C TYR A 235 23.68 -6.02 -13.56
N THR A 236 24.12 -7.13 -12.96
CA THR A 236 23.47 -8.42 -13.10
C THR A 236 22.60 -8.67 -11.87
N TYR A 237 21.31 -8.86 -12.08
CA TYR A 237 20.36 -9.12 -11.02
C TYR A 237 20.60 -10.49 -10.39
N GLY A 238 20.61 -10.52 -9.07
CA GLY A 238 20.57 -11.73 -8.25
C GLY A 238 19.17 -12.33 -8.19
N GLN A 239 18.90 -13.11 -7.14
CA GLN A 239 17.65 -13.83 -6.95
C GLN A 239 16.46 -12.90 -6.79
N ASN A 240 15.41 -13.15 -7.58
CA ASN A 240 14.10 -12.52 -7.40
C ASN A 240 13.23 -13.30 -6.39
N GLU A 241 12.21 -12.65 -5.83
CA GLU A 241 11.25 -13.26 -4.91
C GLU A 241 10.51 -14.42 -5.59
N PRO A 242 10.75 -15.70 -5.17
CA PRO A 242 10.10 -16.84 -5.80
C PRO A 242 8.68 -17.03 -5.25
N LEU A 243 7.79 -17.66 -6.03
CA LEU A 243 6.43 -17.99 -5.59
C LEU A 243 6.41 -18.79 -4.28
N SER A 244 7.39 -19.69 -4.09
CA SER A 244 7.51 -20.48 -2.86
C SER A 244 7.77 -19.63 -1.61
N CYS A 245 8.30 -18.42 -1.75
CA CYS A 245 8.44 -17.49 -0.63
C CYS A 245 7.09 -16.90 -0.24
N LEU A 246 6.32 -16.40 -1.22
CA LEU A 246 4.95 -15.91 -1.00
C LEU A 246 4.02 -16.99 -0.41
N GLN A 247 4.34 -18.27 -0.61
CA GLN A 247 3.59 -19.42 -0.09
C GLN A 247 4.19 -20.00 1.21
N SER A 248 5.25 -19.38 1.74
CA SER A 248 5.91 -19.81 2.97
C SER A 248 5.10 -19.46 4.22
N ASP A 249 5.47 -20.05 5.36
CA ASP A 249 4.85 -19.72 6.65
C ASP A 249 5.07 -18.25 7.07
N ALA A 250 6.00 -17.53 6.44
CA ALA A 250 6.25 -16.12 6.71
C ALA A 250 5.31 -15.17 5.93
N GLU A 251 4.81 -15.60 4.76
CA GLU A 251 4.15 -14.67 3.83
C GLU A 251 2.79 -15.16 3.30
N ARG A 252 2.48 -16.46 3.46
CA ARG A 252 1.24 -17.04 2.93
C ARG A 252 -0.04 -16.37 3.49
N GLY A 253 0.00 -15.76 4.65
CA GLY A 253 -1.11 -15.03 5.25
C GLY A 253 -1.53 -13.79 4.48
N TRP A 254 -0.65 -13.27 3.63
CA TRP A 254 -0.97 -12.12 2.77
C TRP A 254 -2.04 -12.43 1.73
N PHE A 255 -2.26 -13.71 1.43
CA PHE A 255 -3.10 -14.21 0.34
C PHE A 255 -4.19 -15.15 0.86
N VAL A 256 -5.17 -15.46 0.00
CA VAL A 256 -6.16 -16.50 0.26
C VAL A 256 -5.62 -17.89 -0.07
N ASP A 257 -6.22 -18.95 0.47
CA ASP A 257 -5.78 -20.33 0.25
C ASP A 257 -5.72 -20.76 -1.22
N ARG A 258 -6.57 -20.19 -2.09
CA ARG A 258 -6.51 -20.47 -3.53
C ARG A 258 -5.21 -20.04 -4.18
N PHE A 259 -4.58 -18.96 -3.68
CA PHE A 259 -3.27 -18.54 -4.18
C PHE A 259 -2.19 -19.58 -3.92
N LEU A 260 -2.31 -20.33 -2.84
CA LEU A 260 -1.34 -21.37 -2.47
C LEU A 260 -1.42 -22.62 -3.36
N GLU A 261 -2.43 -22.72 -4.22
CA GLU A 261 -2.62 -23.84 -5.15
C GLU A 261 -1.78 -23.70 -6.43
N TYR A 262 -1.34 -22.48 -6.80
CA TYR A 262 -0.48 -22.24 -7.96
C TYR A 262 0.91 -22.88 -7.76
N LYS A 263 1.45 -23.45 -8.84
CA LYS A 263 2.77 -24.12 -8.82
C LYS A 263 3.88 -23.25 -9.41
N SER A 264 3.51 -22.27 -10.21
CA SER A 264 4.42 -21.29 -10.81
C SER A 264 3.67 -19.97 -11.04
N TYR A 265 4.41 -18.89 -11.22
CA TYR A 265 3.84 -17.60 -11.59
C TYR A 265 3.10 -17.63 -12.94
N ASP A 266 3.55 -18.48 -13.88
CA ASP A 266 2.93 -18.60 -15.20
C ASP A 266 1.50 -19.21 -15.16
N GLU A 267 1.14 -19.86 -14.07
CA GLU A 267 -0.22 -20.40 -13.87
C GLU A 267 -1.22 -19.32 -13.41
N ILE A 268 -0.76 -18.14 -12.99
CA ILE A 268 -1.63 -17.06 -12.50
C ILE A 268 -2.21 -16.30 -13.70
N PRO A 269 -3.50 -16.38 -13.99
CA PRO A 269 -4.07 -15.92 -15.27
C PRO A 269 -4.28 -14.40 -15.33
N CYS A 270 -4.10 -13.67 -14.23
CA CYS A 270 -4.25 -12.21 -14.20
C CYS A 270 -2.92 -11.55 -13.89
N GLU A 271 -2.48 -10.62 -14.74
CA GLU A 271 -1.19 -9.94 -14.59
C GLU A 271 -1.28 -8.72 -13.66
N GLN A 272 -0.18 -8.41 -12.96
CA GLN A 272 -0.10 -7.36 -11.94
C GLN A 272 -0.35 -5.94 -12.47
N TYR A 273 -0.16 -5.69 -13.78
CA TYR A 273 -0.50 -4.38 -14.35
C TYR A 273 -2.00 -4.04 -14.25
N MET A 274 -2.85 -5.03 -13.97
CA MET A 274 -4.27 -4.77 -13.75
C MET A 274 -4.54 -4.01 -12.45
N LEU A 275 -3.68 -4.08 -11.42
CA LEU A 275 -3.87 -3.31 -10.19
C LEU A 275 -3.87 -1.78 -10.45
N PRO A 276 -2.86 -1.17 -11.09
CA PRO A 276 -2.93 0.24 -11.45
C PRO A 276 -4.05 0.52 -12.47
N VAL A 277 -4.35 -0.38 -13.39
CA VAL A 277 -5.45 -0.20 -14.36
C VAL A 277 -6.81 -0.16 -13.67
N MET A 278 -7.05 -0.98 -12.64
CA MET A 278 -8.24 -0.89 -11.80
C MET A 278 -8.33 0.44 -11.03
N ALA A 279 -7.19 1.06 -10.72
CA ALA A 279 -7.12 2.36 -10.08
C ALA A 279 -7.38 3.54 -11.02
N ALA A 280 -7.35 3.34 -12.35
CA ALA A 280 -7.39 4.41 -13.34
C ALA A 280 -8.69 5.22 -13.31
N ALA A 281 -8.57 6.53 -13.12
CA ALA A 281 -9.66 7.49 -13.25
C ALA A 281 -9.09 8.88 -13.61
N LYS A 282 -9.95 9.77 -14.15
CA LYS A 282 -9.54 11.09 -14.63
C LYS A 282 -8.85 11.96 -13.57
N ASP A 283 -9.25 11.79 -12.33
CA ASP A 283 -8.81 12.59 -11.19
C ASP A 283 -7.99 11.78 -10.17
N ARG A 284 -7.41 10.66 -10.61
CA ARG A 284 -6.54 9.79 -9.81
C ARG A 284 -5.18 9.63 -10.47
N TYR A 285 -4.14 9.61 -9.64
CA TYR A 285 -2.75 9.50 -10.05
C TYR A 285 -2.11 8.26 -9.45
N TYR A 286 -1.29 7.59 -10.22
CA TYR A 286 -0.59 6.38 -9.79
C TYR A 286 0.92 6.53 -10.01
N PHE A 287 1.71 6.32 -8.96
CA PHE A 287 3.16 6.41 -9.03
C PHE A 287 3.78 5.05 -8.68
N VAL A 288 4.50 4.47 -9.61
CA VAL A 288 5.29 3.25 -9.38
C VAL A 288 6.69 3.67 -8.95
N VAL A 289 7.07 3.36 -7.71
CA VAL A 289 8.38 3.73 -7.16
C VAL A 289 9.17 2.48 -6.80
N ALA A 290 10.44 2.43 -7.18
CA ALA A 290 11.35 1.33 -6.84
C ALA A 290 12.81 1.78 -6.86
N ALA A 291 13.71 0.92 -6.40
CA ALA A 291 15.14 1.06 -6.59
C ALA A 291 15.60 0.16 -7.74
N TRP A 292 16.46 0.69 -8.63
CA TRP A 292 17.03 -0.13 -9.71
C TRP A 292 18.01 -1.18 -9.21
N MET A 293 18.78 -0.88 -8.15
CA MET A 293 19.88 -1.73 -7.69
C MET A 293 19.81 -2.00 -6.19
N GLY A 294 20.47 -3.08 -5.76
CA GLY A 294 20.55 -3.46 -4.35
C GLY A 294 19.29 -4.12 -3.79
N GLU A 295 18.24 -4.25 -4.61
CA GLU A 295 16.93 -4.79 -4.26
C GLU A 295 16.50 -5.86 -5.28
N ASP A 296 17.40 -6.77 -5.63
CA ASP A 296 17.18 -7.81 -6.66
C ASP A 296 15.96 -8.68 -6.35
N TRP A 297 15.71 -8.91 -5.07
CA TRP A 297 14.52 -9.60 -4.55
C TRP A 297 13.22 -8.94 -5.01
N VAL A 298 13.14 -7.62 -5.00
CA VAL A 298 11.98 -6.83 -5.41
C VAL A 298 11.71 -6.92 -6.91
N ASN A 299 12.75 -7.25 -7.71
CA ASN A 299 12.63 -7.38 -9.16
C ASN A 299 12.15 -6.08 -9.84
N ALA A 300 12.91 -4.99 -9.68
CA ALA A 300 12.59 -3.69 -10.28
C ALA A 300 12.31 -3.76 -11.79
N PRO A 301 13.03 -4.54 -12.62
CA PRO A 301 12.69 -4.70 -14.04
C PRO A 301 11.28 -5.27 -14.29
N ALA A 302 10.78 -6.16 -13.42
CA ALA A 302 9.41 -6.67 -13.52
C ALA A 302 8.37 -5.63 -13.09
N MET A 303 8.71 -4.74 -12.14
CA MET A 303 7.86 -3.60 -11.77
C MET A 303 7.80 -2.58 -12.92
N TRP A 304 8.92 -2.37 -13.62
CA TRP A 304 8.96 -1.52 -14.81
C TRP A 304 8.10 -2.08 -15.95
N GLU A 305 8.16 -3.39 -16.21
CA GLU A 305 7.29 -4.08 -17.18
C GLU A 305 5.80 -3.87 -16.86
N THR A 306 5.43 -3.98 -15.58
CA THR A 306 4.07 -3.69 -15.10
C THR A 306 3.67 -2.23 -15.36
N TYR A 307 4.57 -1.28 -15.08
CA TYR A 307 4.32 0.13 -15.35
C TYR A 307 4.08 0.38 -16.84
N GLU A 308 4.93 -0.16 -17.73
CA GLU A 308 4.79 0.04 -19.17
C GLU A 308 3.48 -0.52 -19.72
N LYS A 309 3.09 -1.72 -19.29
CA LYS A 309 1.80 -2.31 -19.66
C LYS A 309 0.62 -1.48 -19.14
N ALA A 310 0.67 -1.06 -17.88
CA ALA A 310 -0.37 -0.23 -17.30
C ALA A 310 -0.47 1.13 -18.00
N ARG A 311 0.66 1.77 -18.28
CA ARG A 311 0.73 3.05 -19.00
C ARG A 311 0.09 2.96 -20.38
N ALA A 312 0.36 1.89 -21.12
CA ALA A 312 -0.26 1.67 -22.43
C ALA A 312 -1.80 1.60 -22.34
N GLU A 313 -2.36 1.04 -21.26
CA GLU A 313 -3.80 1.04 -21.01
C GLU A 313 -4.32 2.43 -20.58
N TYR A 314 -3.58 3.16 -19.74
CA TYR A 314 -3.90 4.55 -19.38
C TYR A 314 -3.92 5.45 -20.62
N GLU A 315 -2.96 5.31 -21.54
CA GLU A 315 -2.92 6.06 -22.80
C GLU A 315 -4.16 5.79 -23.67
N LYS A 316 -4.60 4.53 -23.77
CA LYS A 316 -5.85 4.16 -24.49
C LYS A 316 -7.10 4.80 -23.87
N MET A 317 -7.07 5.09 -22.56
CA MET A 317 -8.14 5.77 -21.85
C MET A 317 -8.02 7.30 -21.90
N GLY A 318 -6.98 7.86 -22.51
CA GLY A 318 -6.66 9.29 -22.49
C GLY A 318 -6.15 9.79 -21.13
N LEU A 319 -5.56 8.90 -20.33
CA LEU A 319 -5.07 9.13 -18.96
C LEU A 319 -3.55 8.93 -18.83
N GLY A 320 -2.79 8.97 -19.92
CA GLY A 320 -1.35 8.66 -19.91
C GLY A 320 -0.53 9.48 -18.93
N ASP A 321 -0.95 10.72 -18.62
CA ASP A 321 -0.29 11.60 -17.65
C ASP A 321 -0.61 11.24 -16.19
N ASN A 322 -1.61 10.42 -15.95
CA ASN A 322 -2.06 10.03 -14.62
C ASN A 322 -1.29 8.85 -14.02
N ILE A 323 -0.43 8.20 -14.80
CA ILE A 323 0.47 7.16 -14.30
C ILE A 323 1.92 7.54 -14.60
N LYS A 324 2.79 7.46 -13.58
CA LYS A 324 4.20 7.79 -13.69
C LYS A 324 5.03 6.75 -12.93
N ALA A 325 6.32 6.65 -13.28
CA ALA A 325 7.27 5.84 -12.55
C ALA A 325 8.48 6.69 -12.16
N HIS A 326 9.00 6.45 -10.98
CA HIS A 326 10.29 6.97 -10.53
C HIS A 326 11.09 5.86 -9.88
N PHE A 327 12.20 5.48 -10.50
CA PHE A 327 13.06 4.43 -10.01
C PHE A 327 14.41 5.06 -9.64
N HIS A 328 14.61 5.25 -8.33
CA HIS A 328 15.85 5.77 -7.80
C HIS A 328 16.98 4.73 -7.89
N LYS A 329 18.21 5.14 -7.63
CA LYS A 329 19.37 4.29 -7.85
C LYS A 329 19.35 3.04 -6.97
N GLU A 330 19.25 3.21 -5.66
CA GLU A 330 19.35 2.13 -4.66
C GLU A 330 18.64 2.50 -3.35
N GLY A 331 18.22 1.50 -2.60
CA GLY A 331 17.60 1.67 -1.28
C GLY A 331 16.16 1.17 -1.21
N HIS A 332 15.85 0.43 -0.15
CA HIS A 332 14.52 -0.13 0.09
C HIS A 332 13.65 0.85 0.88
N ALA A 333 13.32 2.00 0.29
CA ALA A 333 12.61 3.08 0.98
C ALA A 333 11.90 4.02 -0.02
N LEU A 334 10.94 4.80 0.47
CA LEU A 334 10.56 6.06 -0.15
C LEU A 334 11.58 7.11 0.27
N ILE A 335 12.29 7.72 -0.66
CA ILE A 335 13.34 8.70 -0.37
C ILE A 335 12.88 10.14 -0.70
N ALA A 336 13.66 11.13 -0.24
CA ALA A 336 13.33 12.54 -0.47
C ALA A 336 13.20 12.89 -1.96
N GLU A 337 14.00 12.29 -2.81
CA GLU A 337 13.95 12.48 -4.28
C GLU A 337 12.62 11.99 -4.87
N ASP A 338 12.10 10.86 -4.39
CA ASP A 338 10.77 10.35 -4.79
C ASP A 338 9.66 11.34 -4.39
N VAL A 339 9.74 11.88 -3.16
CA VAL A 339 8.79 12.89 -2.67
C VAL A 339 8.80 14.13 -3.56
N GLU A 340 9.99 14.65 -3.88
CA GLU A 340 10.12 15.79 -4.80
C GLU A 340 9.47 15.47 -6.15
N PHE A 341 9.82 14.35 -6.78
CA PHE A 341 9.26 13.93 -8.07
C PHE A 341 7.73 13.84 -8.05
N ILE A 342 7.16 13.21 -7.01
CA ILE A 342 5.72 13.01 -6.88
C ILE A 342 4.99 14.35 -6.72
N PHE A 343 5.44 15.19 -5.79
CA PHE A 343 4.77 16.46 -5.51
C PHE A 343 4.94 17.46 -6.65
N ASP A 344 6.08 17.47 -7.35
CA ASP A 344 6.28 18.28 -8.55
C ASP A 344 5.34 17.84 -9.68
N ALA A 345 5.17 16.54 -9.88
CA ALA A 345 4.23 16.01 -10.87
C ALA A 345 2.77 16.37 -10.53
N LEU A 346 2.40 16.47 -9.24
CA LEU A 346 1.07 16.86 -8.80
C LEU A 346 0.83 18.36 -8.80
N SER A 347 1.88 19.19 -8.75
CA SER A 347 1.75 20.66 -8.74
C SER A 347 1.26 21.25 -10.06
N GLY A 348 1.30 20.49 -11.14
CA GLY A 348 0.84 20.86 -12.47
C GLY A 348 -0.62 20.50 -12.78
N VAL A 349 -1.36 19.99 -11.77
CA VAL A 349 -2.71 19.40 -12.00
C VAL A 349 -3.81 20.14 -11.23
#